data_a0b5976b57a510f36dbb4025d8d01fc0
#
_entry.id   a0b5976b57a510f36dbb4025d8d01fc0
#
_cell.length_a   1.000
_cell.length_b   1.000
_cell.length_c   1.000
_cell.angle_alpha   90.00
_cell.angle_beta   90.00
_cell.angle_gamma   90.00
#
_symmetry.space_group_name_H-M   'P 1'
#
loop_
_entity.id
_entity.type
_entity.pdbx_description
1 polymer ?
#
loop_
_entity_poly.entity_id
_entity_poly.type
_entity_poly.pdbx_seq_one_letter_code
_entity_poly.pdbx_strand_id
1 'polypeptide(L)'
;MDQRKYSGFSSTTMQILGIFRLLLATILAALYLISKRLIPTDEGLSQTFYIIFTLYLLFLLLSYLFLKRPRFQTMQAIRIFAIVDLAYLSVLCFITDGLDSPLIIMMLISIMAHGAFLPIWQALSLVAIAILFQGYLWIDSNRYFNYYSFIEYLKNQDLIRILTQSLIAVVAVVITNVWLRKYEASEKIITQQNEELHNASVLHEIVI
;
A
#
# COMPACT_ATOMS: atom_id res chain seq x y z
N MET A 1 -11.09 9.66 24.38
CA MET A 1 -10.98 8.57 23.43
C MET A 1 -9.54 8.10 23.43
N ASP A 2 -9.28 6.94 24.03
CA ASP A 2 -7.97 6.52 24.52
C ASP A 2 -7.05 6.10 23.36
N GLN A 3 -6.10 6.98 22.98
CA GLN A 3 -5.14 6.76 21.89
C GLN A 3 -4.09 5.69 22.24
N ARG A 4 -4.04 5.20 23.48
CA ARG A 4 -3.03 4.23 23.94
C ARG A 4 -3.33 2.76 23.59
N LYS A 5 -4.52 2.46 23.08
CA LYS A 5 -4.95 1.07 22.87
C LYS A 5 -4.46 0.42 21.56
N TYR A 6 -3.75 1.17 20.70
CA TYR A 6 -3.29 0.68 19.40
C TYR A 6 -1.76 0.60 19.25
N SER A 7 -1.01 0.69 20.36
CA SER A 7 0.46 0.62 20.35
C SER A 7 1.01 -0.81 20.26
N GLY A 8 0.22 -1.79 19.83
CA GLY A 8 0.61 -3.20 19.80
C GLY A 8 1.43 -3.64 18.60
N PHE A 9 1.57 -2.82 17.54
CA PHE A 9 2.43 -3.17 16.43
C PHE A 9 3.89 -2.98 16.83
N SER A 10 4.65 -4.06 16.78
CA SER A 10 6.10 -4.02 16.94
C SER A 10 6.68 -3.02 15.94
N SER A 11 7.46 -2.05 16.43
CA SER A 11 8.26 -1.12 15.61
C SER A 11 9.00 -1.85 14.49
N THR A 12 9.37 -3.08 14.71
CA THR A 12 10.02 -4.01 13.78
C THR A 12 9.16 -4.32 12.56
N THR A 13 7.86 -4.58 12.74
CA THR A 13 6.95 -4.93 11.64
C THR A 13 6.77 -3.75 10.68
N MET A 14 6.66 -2.53 11.21
CA MET A 14 6.58 -1.31 10.40
C MET A 14 7.87 -1.02 9.63
N GLN A 15 9.03 -1.31 10.24
CA GLN A 15 10.34 -1.16 9.59
C GLN A 15 10.52 -2.16 8.46
N ILE A 16 10.16 -3.43 8.66
CA ILE A 16 10.21 -4.49 7.64
C ILE A 16 9.35 -4.09 6.44
N LEU A 17 8.15 -3.58 6.69
CA LEU A 17 7.26 -3.12 5.63
C LEU A 17 7.86 -1.96 4.83
N GLY A 18 8.46 -0.98 5.51
CA GLY A 18 9.14 0.15 4.86
C GLY A 18 10.30 -0.30 3.97
N ILE A 19 11.13 -1.24 4.45
CA ILE A 19 12.23 -1.83 3.69
C ILE A 19 11.70 -2.58 2.47
N PHE A 20 10.66 -3.40 2.65
CA PHE A 20 10.05 -4.18 1.57
C PHE A 20 9.51 -3.26 0.45
N ARG A 21 8.83 -2.17 0.81
CA ARG A 21 8.32 -1.19 -0.16
C ARG A 21 9.44 -0.50 -0.93
N LEU A 22 10.52 -0.10 -0.23
CA LEU A 22 11.67 0.53 -0.85
C LEU A 22 12.38 -0.42 -1.82
N LEU A 23 12.55 -1.67 -1.44
CA LEU A 23 13.13 -2.72 -2.28
C LEU A 23 12.26 -2.99 -3.51
N LEU A 24 10.95 -3.13 -3.34
CA LEU A 24 10.01 -3.33 -4.41
C LEU A 24 10.00 -2.15 -5.40
N ALA A 25 9.99 -0.91 -4.89
CA ALA A 25 10.07 0.29 -5.71
C ALA A 25 11.36 0.31 -6.54
N THR A 26 12.49 -0.05 -5.93
CA THR A 26 13.79 -0.10 -6.63
C THR A 26 13.82 -1.18 -7.73
N ILE A 27 13.27 -2.37 -7.46
CA ILE A 27 13.18 -3.45 -8.45
C ILE A 27 12.31 -3.03 -9.63
N LEU A 28 11.13 -2.45 -9.36
CA LEU A 28 10.22 -2.02 -10.42
C LEU A 28 10.78 -0.85 -11.22
N ALA A 29 11.51 0.06 -10.58
CA ALA A 29 12.27 1.09 -11.29
C ALA A 29 13.31 0.49 -12.24
N ALA A 30 14.08 -0.47 -11.75
CA ALA A 30 15.09 -1.15 -12.57
C ALA A 30 14.43 -1.85 -13.78
N LEU A 31 13.32 -2.55 -13.56
CA LEU A 31 12.56 -3.20 -14.63
C LEU A 31 12.01 -2.19 -15.65
N TYR A 32 11.46 -1.06 -15.16
CA TYR A 32 10.98 0.00 -16.03
C TYR A 32 12.11 0.62 -16.86
N LEU A 33 13.26 0.88 -16.26
CA LEU A 33 14.43 1.41 -16.96
C LEU A 33 14.96 0.45 -18.03
N ILE A 34 14.93 -0.85 -17.75
CA ILE A 34 15.35 -1.89 -18.70
C ILE A 34 14.35 -1.95 -19.87
N SER A 35 13.05 -1.97 -19.59
CA SER A 35 12.01 -2.02 -20.61
C SER A 35 12.00 -0.77 -21.50
N LYS A 36 12.25 0.41 -20.92
CA LYS A 36 12.29 1.67 -21.65
C LYS A 36 13.52 1.82 -22.58
N ARG A 37 14.63 1.13 -22.28
CA ARG A 37 15.78 1.04 -23.20
C ARG A 37 15.47 0.24 -24.47
N LEU A 38 14.46 -0.63 -24.42
CA LEU A 38 14.02 -1.44 -25.55
C LEU A 38 12.94 -0.74 -26.41
N ILE A 39 12.29 0.30 -25.88
CA ILE A 39 11.22 1.04 -26.58
C ILE A 39 11.61 2.52 -26.61
N PRO A 40 11.86 3.11 -27.80
CA PRO A 40 12.13 4.54 -27.91
C PRO A 40 10.87 5.34 -27.52
N THR A 41 10.96 6.11 -26.44
CA THR A 41 9.88 6.99 -25.96
C THR A 41 10.35 8.43 -25.94
N ASP A 42 9.40 9.38 -26.08
CA ASP A 42 9.63 10.82 -26.07
C ASP A 42 10.54 11.25 -24.91
N GLU A 43 11.59 12.00 -25.23
CA GLU A 43 12.60 12.44 -24.26
C GLU A 43 12.03 13.27 -23.10
N GLY A 44 11.00 14.09 -23.35
CA GLY A 44 10.38 14.94 -22.33
C GLY A 44 9.62 14.18 -21.24
N LEU A 45 8.86 13.15 -21.63
CA LEU A 45 8.14 12.28 -20.67
C LEU A 45 9.11 11.47 -19.81
N SER A 46 10.22 11.06 -20.40
CA SER A 46 11.29 10.35 -19.72
C SER A 46 11.90 11.18 -18.58
N GLN A 47 12.21 12.46 -18.83
CA GLN A 47 12.81 13.32 -17.81
C GLN A 47 11.85 13.59 -16.64
N THR A 48 10.58 13.85 -16.92
CA THR A 48 9.54 14.04 -15.90
C THR A 48 9.38 12.81 -15.03
N PHE A 49 9.36 11.60 -15.62
CA PHE A 49 9.31 10.35 -14.88
C PHE A 49 10.49 10.22 -13.91
N TYR A 50 11.72 10.46 -14.36
CA TYR A 50 12.90 10.34 -13.49
C TYR A 50 12.85 11.30 -12.29
N ILE A 51 12.40 12.54 -12.50
CA ILE A 51 12.27 13.52 -11.42
C ILE A 51 11.25 13.02 -10.38
N ILE A 52 10.04 12.68 -10.82
CA ILE A 52 8.96 12.27 -9.91
C ILE A 52 9.29 10.95 -9.22
N PHE A 53 9.92 10.01 -9.94
CA PHE A 53 10.33 8.75 -9.37
C PHE A 53 11.44 8.92 -8.32
N THR A 54 12.40 9.81 -8.55
CA THR A 54 13.45 10.15 -7.58
C THR A 54 12.83 10.78 -6.32
N LEU A 55 11.87 11.70 -6.49
CA LEU A 55 11.12 12.28 -5.36
C LEU A 55 10.33 11.22 -4.59
N TYR A 56 9.75 10.25 -5.28
CA TYR A 56 9.05 9.13 -4.65
C TYR A 56 10.00 8.24 -3.83
N LEU A 57 11.17 7.89 -4.36
CA LEU A 57 12.19 7.13 -3.60
C LEU A 57 12.66 7.90 -2.37
N LEU A 58 12.87 9.21 -2.50
CA LEU A 58 13.22 10.07 -1.38
C LEU A 58 12.11 10.08 -0.32
N PHE A 59 10.85 10.18 -0.75
CA PHE A 59 9.69 10.09 0.14
C PHE A 59 9.64 8.75 0.88
N LEU A 60 9.86 7.62 0.20
CA LEU A 60 9.91 6.29 0.83
C LEU A 60 11.02 6.20 1.87
N LEU A 61 12.20 6.71 1.56
CA LEU A 61 13.33 6.76 2.49
C LEU A 61 13.01 7.61 3.72
N LEU A 62 12.48 8.82 3.51
CA LEU A 62 12.06 9.70 4.60
C LEU A 62 10.95 9.05 5.45
N SER A 63 9.93 8.46 4.84
CA SER A 63 8.87 7.77 5.57
C SER A 63 9.41 6.62 6.43
N TYR A 64 10.37 5.85 5.93
CA TYR A 64 11.06 4.82 6.70
C TYR A 64 11.81 5.40 7.91
N LEU A 65 12.58 6.49 7.72
CA LEU A 65 13.31 7.15 8.80
C LEU A 65 12.38 7.75 9.87
N PHE A 66 11.25 8.32 9.44
CA PHE A 66 10.23 8.85 10.35
C PHE A 66 9.56 7.73 11.15
N LEU A 67 9.15 6.65 10.50
CA LEU A 67 8.50 5.50 11.17
C LEU A 67 9.44 4.77 12.13
N LYS A 68 10.77 4.93 11.99
CA LYS A 68 11.74 4.43 12.97
C LYS A 68 11.65 5.17 14.33
N ARG A 69 11.12 6.40 14.35
CA ARG A 69 10.97 7.18 15.58
C ARG A 69 9.61 6.91 16.22
N PRO A 70 9.53 6.52 17.51
CA PRO A 70 8.27 6.16 18.16
C PRO A 70 7.22 7.29 18.17
N ARG A 71 7.65 8.56 18.10
CA ARG A 71 6.75 9.72 18.01
C ARG A 71 5.90 9.75 16.75
N PHE A 72 6.35 9.16 15.66
CA PHE A 72 5.65 9.14 14.36
C PHE A 72 4.90 7.82 14.10
N GLN A 73 4.94 6.87 15.04
CA GLN A 73 4.18 5.62 14.96
C GLN A 73 2.72 5.84 15.39
N THR A 74 2.10 6.90 14.87
CA THR A 74 0.70 7.21 15.15
C THR A 74 -0.17 6.82 13.96
N MET A 75 -1.43 6.46 14.22
CA MET A 75 -2.42 6.15 13.17
C MET A 75 -2.58 7.29 12.16
N GLN A 76 -2.46 8.54 12.62
CA GLN A 76 -2.54 9.71 11.74
C GLN A 76 -1.36 9.77 10.79
N ALA A 77 -0.13 9.53 11.26
CA ALA A 77 1.06 9.52 10.43
C ALA A 77 0.99 8.41 9.37
N ILE A 78 0.58 7.20 9.75
CA ILE A 78 0.42 6.07 8.82
C ILE A 78 -0.59 6.42 7.73
N ARG A 79 -1.72 7.06 8.08
CA ARG A 79 -2.73 7.51 7.13
C ARG A 79 -2.19 8.54 6.16
N ILE A 80 -1.46 9.54 6.65
CA ILE A 80 -0.86 10.59 5.81
C ILE A 80 0.15 9.96 4.85
N PHE A 81 1.02 9.08 5.33
CA PHE A 81 1.97 8.37 4.48
C PHE A 81 1.27 7.51 3.42
N ALA A 82 0.17 6.84 3.78
CA ALA A 82 -0.61 6.05 2.83
C ALA A 82 -1.21 6.91 1.72
N ILE A 83 -1.79 8.06 2.05
CA ILE A 83 -2.40 8.97 1.06
C ILE A 83 -1.33 9.56 0.15
N VAL A 84 -0.20 10.01 0.71
CA VAL A 84 0.90 10.58 -0.08
C VAL A 84 1.53 9.52 -0.98
N ASP A 85 1.72 8.30 -0.51
CA ASP A 85 2.20 7.17 -1.30
C ASP A 85 1.29 6.87 -2.49
N LEU A 86 -0.02 6.81 -2.21
CA LEU A 86 -1.02 6.59 -3.24
C LEU A 86 -1.03 7.72 -4.28
N ALA A 87 -0.88 8.98 -3.85
CA ALA A 87 -0.80 10.13 -4.74
C ALA A 87 0.43 10.06 -5.65
N TYR A 88 1.62 9.74 -5.12
CA TYR A 88 2.83 9.58 -5.94
C TYR A 88 2.68 8.45 -6.96
N LEU A 89 2.18 7.29 -6.53
CA LEU A 89 1.97 6.14 -7.41
C LEU A 89 0.93 6.46 -8.50
N SER A 90 -0.11 7.23 -8.14
CA SER A 90 -1.12 7.68 -9.09
C SER A 90 -0.52 8.58 -10.18
N VAL A 91 0.30 9.55 -9.80
CA VAL A 91 0.98 10.43 -10.76
C VAL A 91 1.97 9.64 -11.62
N LEU A 92 2.71 8.71 -11.04
CA LEU A 92 3.62 7.84 -11.79
C LEU A 92 2.88 6.96 -12.80
N CYS A 93 1.75 6.35 -12.41
CA CYS A 93 0.89 5.62 -13.35
C CYS A 93 0.38 6.50 -14.49
N PHE A 94 -0.01 7.75 -14.19
CA PHE A 94 -0.48 8.69 -15.22
C PHE A 94 0.60 9.03 -16.25
N ILE A 95 1.85 9.19 -15.83
CA ILE A 95 2.99 9.54 -16.70
C ILE A 95 3.47 8.32 -17.50
N THR A 96 3.27 7.12 -16.93
CA THR A 96 3.66 5.87 -17.56
C THR A 96 2.55 5.23 -18.30
N ASP A 97 2.10 4.92 -19.17
CA ASP A 97 1.07 4.19 -19.91
C ASP A 97 -0.32 4.10 -19.23
N GLY A 98 -0.60 4.93 -18.20
CA GLY A 98 -1.92 4.99 -17.56
C GLY A 98 -2.35 3.65 -16.96
N LEU A 99 -3.44 3.05 -17.47
CA LEU A 99 -3.95 1.76 -17.01
C LEU A 99 -3.05 0.56 -17.36
N ASP A 100 -2.19 0.69 -18.36
CA ASP A 100 -1.25 -0.36 -18.76
C ASP A 100 0.06 -0.29 -17.99
N SER A 101 0.21 0.71 -17.12
CA SER A 101 1.40 0.88 -16.31
C SER A 101 1.60 -0.30 -15.35
N PRO A 102 2.79 -0.92 -15.33
CA PRO A 102 3.13 -1.96 -14.35
C PRO A 102 3.12 -1.42 -12.91
N LEU A 103 3.17 -0.09 -12.72
CA LEU A 103 3.14 0.56 -11.41
C LEU A 103 1.79 0.45 -10.70
N ILE A 104 0.72 0.06 -11.41
CA ILE A 104 -0.58 -0.26 -10.80
C ILE A 104 -0.45 -1.39 -9.78
N ILE A 105 0.42 -2.37 -10.04
CA ILE A 105 0.69 -3.46 -9.09
C ILE A 105 1.29 -2.90 -7.80
N MET A 106 2.19 -1.91 -7.90
CA MET A 106 2.74 -1.24 -6.70
C MET A 106 1.66 -0.51 -5.91
N MET A 107 0.72 0.12 -6.60
CA MET A 107 -0.39 0.79 -5.94
C MET A 107 -1.24 -0.21 -5.14
N LEU A 108 -1.53 -1.39 -5.69
CA LEU A 108 -2.24 -2.47 -4.98
C LEU A 108 -1.45 -2.95 -3.75
N ILE A 109 -0.15 -3.19 -3.90
CA ILE A 109 0.72 -3.63 -2.81
C ILE A 109 0.79 -2.55 -1.71
N SER A 110 0.90 -1.28 -2.09
CA SER A 110 0.90 -0.17 -1.13
C SER A 110 -0.42 -0.09 -0.34
N ILE A 111 -1.56 -0.26 -1.01
CA ILE A 111 -2.87 -0.28 -0.35
C ILE A 111 -2.98 -1.44 0.63
N MET A 112 -2.56 -2.64 0.24
CA MET A 112 -2.53 -3.81 1.13
C MET A 112 -1.65 -3.58 2.35
N ALA A 113 -0.46 -3.05 2.11
CA ALA A 113 0.53 -2.77 3.13
C ALA A 113 0.03 -1.76 4.18
N HIS A 114 -0.51 -0.63 3.74
CA HIS A 114 -1.09 0.36 4.65
C HIS A 114 -2.41 -0.11 5.26
N GLY A 115 -3.23 -0.82 4.47
CA GLY A 115 -4.50 -1.37 4.90
C GLY A 115 -4.36 -2.37 6.05
N ALA A 116 -3.21 -3.06 6.15
CA ALA A 116 -2.91 -3.94 7.27
C ALA A 116 -2.85 -3.18 8.61
N PHE A 117 -2.34 -1.95 8.62
CA PHE A 117 -2.16 -1.16 9.84
C PHE A 117 -3.32 -0.22 10.16
N LEU A 118 -4.17 0.07 9.19
CA LEU A 118 -5.29 0.98 9.36
C LEU A 118 -6.56 0.23 9.80
N PRO A 119 -7.48 0.89 10.53
CA PRO A 119 -8.81 0.36 10.73
C PRO A 119 -9.49 0.06 9.39
N ILE A 120 -10.31 -0.99 9.34
CA ILE A 120 -10.91 -1.50 8.09
C ILE A 120 -11.58 -0.39 7.25
N TRP A 121 -12.31 0.53 7.87
CA TRP A 121 -12.97 1.63 7.18
C TRP A 121 -12.00 2.62 6.53
N GLN A 122 -10.85 2.86 7.16
CA GLN A 122 -9.81 3.72 6.61
C GLN A 122 -9.04 2.99 5.50
N ALA A 123 -8.80 1.70 5.65
CA ALA A 123 -8.20 0.87 4.62
C ALA A 123 -9.09 0.81 3.36
N LEU A 124 -10.42 0.63 3.54
CA LEU A 124 -11.37 0.65 2.43
C LEU A 124 -11.46 2.04 1.77
N SER A 125 -11.27 3.14 2.51
CA SER A 125 -11.22 4.46 1.91
C SER A 125 -10.01 4.64 0.98
N LEU A 126 -8.86 4.05 1.28
CA LEU A 126 -7.70 4.04 0.36
C LEU A 126 -8.02 3.26 -0.93
N VAL A 127 -8.70 2.12 -0.81
CA VAL A 127 -9.16 1.37 -1.98
C VAL A 127 -10.11 2.21 -2.83
N ALA A 128 -11.07 2.90 -2.20
CA ALA A 128 -12.00 3.77 -2.92
C ALA A 128 -11.28 4.91 -3.67
N ILE A 129 -10.27 5.54 -3.06
CA ILE A 129 -9.45 6.56 -3.72
C ILE A 129 -8.72 5.97 -4.94
N ALA A 130 -8.14 4.78 -4.80
CA ALA A 130 -7.46 4.10 -5.90
C ALA A 130 -8.40 3.75 -7.06
N ILE A 131 -9.63 3.30 -6.77
CA ILE A 131 -10.65 3.02 -7.76
C ILE A 131 -11.05 4.30 -8.51
N LEU A 132 -11.28 5.39 -7.79
CA LEU A 132 -11.60 6.69 -8.39
C LEU A 132 -10.49 7.17 -9.31
N PHE A 133 -9.24 6.96 -8.91
CA PHE A 133 -8.10 7.32 -9.72
C PHE A 133 -7.99 6.44 -10.99
N GLN A 134 -8.15 5.13 -10.87
CA GLN A 134 -8.18 4.24 -12.04
C GLN A 134 -9.35 4.59 -12.98
N GLY A 135 -10.51 4.93 -12.43
CA GLY A 135 -11.65 5.43 -13.19
C GLY A 135 -11.33 6.73 -13.95
N TYR A 136 -10.59 7.64 -13.30
CA TYR A 136 -10.10 8.85 -13.96
C TYR A 136 -9.15 8.54 -15.13
N LEU A 137 -8.18 7.66 -14.93
CA LEU A 137 -7.27 7.22 -16.00
C LEU A 137 -8.03 6.60 -17.17
N TRP A 138 -9.05 5.81 -16.88
CA TRP A 138 -9.89 5.21 -17.90
C TRP A 138 -10.67 6.26 -18.71
N ILE A 139 -11.25 7.26 -18.05
CA ILE A 139 -11.95 8.36 -18.71
C ILE A 139 -10.98 9.18 -19.56
N ASP A 140 -9.78 9.45 -19.05
CA ASP A 140 -8.76 10.21 -19.77
C ASP A 140 -8.26 9.49 -21.02
N SER A 141 -8.01 8.20 -20.94
CA SER A 141 -7.62 7.37 -22.09
C SER A 141 -8.72 7.28 -23.16
N ASN A 142 -9.98 7.40 -22.75
CA ASN A 142 -11.14 7.27 -23.62
C ASN A 142 -11.77 8.62 -24.04
N ARG A 143 -11.11 9.78 -23.82
CA ARG A 143 -11.65 11.13 -24.16
C ARG A 143 -12.05 11.29 -25.62
N TYR A 144 -11.52 10.49 -26.53
CA TYR A 144 -11.81 10.54 -27.95
C TYR A 144 -12.94 9.61 -28.40
N PHE A 145 -13.53 8.86 -27.46
CA PHE A 145 -14.65 7.99 -27.80
C PHE A 145 -15.94 8.80 -27.92
N ASN A 146 -16.41 8.93 -29.16
CA ASN A 146 -17.74 9.47 -29.45
C ASN A 146 -18.82 8.67 -28.72
N TYR A 147 -19.88 9.37 -28.33
CA TYR A 147 -21.04 8.98 -27.52
C TYR A 147 -21.86 7.75 -28.00
N TYR A 148 -21.32 6.89 -28.84
CA TYR A 148 -22.03 5.76 -29.42
C TYR A 148 -21.84 4.45 -28.66
N SER A 149 -22.88 4.13 -27.93
CA SER A 149 -23.26 2.90 -27.28
C SER A 149 -22.57 2.53 -25.94
N PHE A 150 -23.34 2.72 -24.87
CA PHE A 150 -23.07 2.21 -23.51
C PHE A 150 -22.75 0.70 -23.49
N ILE A 151 -23.26 -0.08 -24.45
CA ILE A 151 -23.00 -1.53 -24.59
C ILE A 151 -21.59 -1.83 -25.06
N GLU A 152 -21.00 -1.01 -25.95
CA GLU A 152 -19.59 -1.13 -26.31
C GLU A 152 -18.66 -0.75 -25.15
N TYR A 153 -19.06 0.22 -24.33
CA TYR A 153 -18.38 0.57 -23.08
C TYR A 153 -18.28 -0.61 -22.11
N LEU A 154 -19.34 -1.39 -21.95
CA LEU A 154 -19.33 -2.58 -21.07
C LEU A 154 -18.49 -3.73 -21.62
N LYS A 155 -18.21 -3.76 -22.91
CA LYS A 155 -17.29 -4.73 -23.54
C LYS A 155 -15.83 -4.30 -23.49
N ASN A 156 -15.54 -3.09 -23.00
CA ASN A 156 -14.17 -2.59 -22.92
C ASN A 156 -13.37 -3.43 -21.91
N GLN A 157 -12.29 -4.03 -22.39
CA GLN A 157 -11.38 -4.87 -21.55
C GLN A 157 -10.83 -4.06 -20.38
N ASP A 158 -10.64 -2.75 -20.52
CA ASP A 158 -10.13 -1.88 -19.47
C ASP A 158 -11.10 -1.74 -18.31
N LEU A 159 -12.41 -1.65 -18.58
CA LEU A 159 -13.42 -1.62 -17.52
C LEU A 159 -13.43 -2.91 -16.71
N ILE A 160 -13.38 -4.05 -17.39
CA ILE A 160 -13.30 -5.37 -16.74
C ILE A 160 -12.04 -5.46 -15.89
N ARG A 161 -10.92 -4.95 -16.40
CA ARG A 161 -9.64 -4.92 -15.70
C ARG A 161 -9.72 -4.07 -14.42
N ILE A 162 -10.27 -2.84 -14.50
CA ILE A 162 -10.47 -1.98 -13.34
C ILE A 162 -11.36 -2.66 -12.29
N LEU A 163 -12.48 -3.24 -12.70
CA LEU A 163 -13.38 -3.95 -11.80
C LEU A 163 -12.70 -5.14 -11.12
N THR A 164 -11.93 -5.91 -11.88
CA THR A 164 -11.17 -7.05 -11.35
C THR A 164 -10.10 -6.60 -10.37
N GLN A 165 -9.31 -5.58 -10.71
CA GLN A 165 -8.28 -5.02 -9.83
C GLN A 165 -8.89 -4.43 -8.55
N SER A 166 -10.02 -3.74 -8.67
CA SER A 166 -10.76 -3.17 -7.54
C SER A 166 -11.26 -4.27 -6.60
N LEU A 167 -11.83 -5.34 -7.15
CA LEU A 167 -12.27 -6.49 -6.37
C LEU A 167 -11.11 -7.16 -5.65
N ILE A 168 -10.00 -7.38 -6.35
CA ILE A 168 -8.77 -7.95 -5.75
C ILE A 168 -8.27 -7.06 -4.63
N ALA A 169 -8.24 -5.73 -4.80
CA ALA A 169 -7.80 -4.79 -3.78
C ALA A 169 -8.69 -4.85 -2.52
N VAL A 170 -10.01 -4.85 -2.69
CA VAL A 170 -10.97 -4.97 -1.57
C VAL A 170 -10.75 -6.28 -0.82
N VAL A 171 -10.75 -7.40 -1.54
CA VAL A 171 -10.59 -8.74 -0.94
C VAL A 171 -9.26 -8.86 -0.23
N ALA A 172 -8.17 -8.42 -0.84
CA ALA A 172 -6.83 -8.46 -0.27
C ALA A 172 -6.73 -7.63 1.02
N VAL A 173 -7.28 -6.40 1.04
CA VAL A 173 -7.29 -5.54 2.23
C VAL A 173 -8.12 -6.19 3.35
N VAL A 174 -9.30 -6.72 3.04
CA VAL A 174 -10.15 -7.38 4.05
C VAL A 174 -9.43 -8.61 4.64
N ILE A 175 -8.89 -9.48 3.80
CA ILE A 175 -8.17 -10.68 4.25
C ILE A 175 -6.97 -10.29 5.11
N THR A 176 -6.14 -9.36 4.65
CA THR A 176 -4.94 -8.92 5.37
C THR A 176 -5.30 -8.32 6.73
N ASN A 177 -6.33 -7.47 6.79
CA ASN A 177 -6.77 -6.83 8.02
C ASN A 177 -7.34 -7.85 9.03
N VAL A 178 -8.16 -8.81 8.56
CA VAL A 178 -8.72 -9.87 9.40
C VAL A 178 -7.63 -10.81 9.90
N TRP A 179 -6.72 -11.23 9.02
CA TRP A 179 -5.62 -12.14 9.37
C TRP A 179 -4.69 -11.50 10.41
N LEU A 180 -4.33 -10.25 10.21
CA LEU A 180 -3.44 -9.53 11.12
C LEU A 180 -4.04 -9.36 12.52
N ARG A 181 -5.34 -9.03 12.60
CA ARG A 181 -6.05 -8.95 13.89
C ARG A 181 -6.12 -10.28 14.62
N LYS A 182 -6.31 -11.38 13.88
CA LYS A 182 -6.27 -12.73 14.48
C LYS A 182 -4.88 -13.06 15.00
N TYR A 183 -3.84 -12.70 14.25
CA TYR A 183 -2.47 -12.91 14.64
C TYR A 183 -2.12 -12.16 15.94
N GLU A 184 -2.50 -10.88 16.05
CA GLU A 184 -2.30 -10.07 17.25
C GLU A 184 -3.05 -10.64 18.47
N ALA A 185 -4.27 -11.11 18.26
CA ALA A 185 -5.04 -11.73 19.33
C ALA A 185 -4.36 -13.01 19.85
N SER A 186 -3.85 -13.84 18.93
CA SER A 186 -3.12 -15.06 19.26
C SER A 186 -1.81 -14.78 20.00
N GLU A 187 -1.04 -13.78 19.57
CA GLU A 187 0.21 -13.37 20.22
C GLU A 187 -0.02 -12.89 21.65
N LYS A 188 -1.10 -12.13 21.88
CA LYS A 188 -1.47 -11.69 23.24
C LYS A 188 -1.79 -12.86 24.17
N ILE A 189 -2.52 -13.86 23.67
CA ILE A 189 -2.84 -15.07 24.46
C ILE A 189 -1.56 -15.81 24.83
N ILE A 190 -0.64 -16.02 23.88
CA ILE A 190 0.63 -16.69 24.11
C ILE A 190 1.48 -15.93 25.15
N THR A 191 1.52 -14.60 25.05
CA THR A 191 2.27 -13.76 25.99
C THR A 191 1.70 -13.88 27.41
N GLN A 192 0.38 -13.83 27.56
CA GLN A 192 -0.29 -14.01 28.85
C GLN A 192 -0.01 -15.41 29.46
N GLN A 193 -0.11 -16.45 28.65
CA GLN A 193 0.20 -17.81 29.11
C GLN A 193 1.65 -17.96 29.56
N ASN A 194 2.59 -17.34 28.85
CA ASN A 194 4.00 -17.34 29.25
C ASN A 194 4.24 -16.59 30.57
N GLU A 195 3.57 -15.46 30.80
CA GLU A 195 3.63 -14.71 32.05
C GLU A 195 3.05 -15.52 33.21
N GLU A 196 1.92 -16.19 33.01
CA GLU A 196 1.29 -17.06 34.00
C GLU A 196 2.21 -18.26 34.37
N LEU A 197 2.81 -18.90 33.37
CA LEU A 197 3.77 -19.98 33.59
C LEU A 197 5.01 -19.52 34.34
N HIS A 198 5.55 -18.34 33.99
CA HIS A 198 6.68 -17.76 34.67
C HIS A 198 6.37 -17.46 36.15
N ASN A 199 5.22 -16.85 36.42
CA ASN A 199 4.77 -16.55 37.77
C ASN A 199 4.55 -17.84 38.61
N ALA A 200 3.98 -18.88 37.99
CA ALA A 200 3.79 -20.17 38.64
C ALA A 200 5.14 -20.84 38.98
N SER A 201 6.15 -20.76 38.10
CA SER A 201 7.49 -21.31 38.35
C SER A 201 8.20 -20.57 39.46
N VAL A 202 8.11 -19.25 39.53
CA VAL A 202 8.70 -18.43 40.60
C VAL A 202 8.05 -18.77 41.98
N LEU A 203 6.72 -18.93 42.00
CA LEU A 203 6.02 -19.35 43.24
C LEU A 203 6.45 -20.74 43.70
N HIS A 204 6.72 -21.65 42.78
CA HIS A 204 7.19 -23.00 43.12
C HIS A 204 8.60 -22.99 43.73
N GLU A 205 9.48 -22.09 43.24
CA GLU A 205 10.84 -21.93 43.81
C GLU A 205 10.85 -21.30 45.22
N ILE A 206 9.85 -20.49 45.57
CA ILE A 206 9.75 -19.84 46.89
C ILE A 206 9.21 -20.81 47.97
N VAL A 207 8.47 -21.84 47.57
CA VAL A 207 7.81 -22.77 48.49
C VAL A 207 8.67 -23.99 48.85
N ILE A 208 9.80 -24.21 48.16
CA ILE A 208 10.80 -25.23 48.45
C ILE A 208 11.92 -24.65 49.32
#